data_e49ab1920760196f6ca0f5d4c01dc0df
#
_entry.id   e49ab1920760196f6ca0f5d4c01dc0df
#
_cell.length_a   1.000
_cell.length_b   1.000
_cell.length_c   1.000
_cell.angle_alpha   90.00
_cell.angle_beta   90.00
_cell.angle_gamma   90.00
#
_symmetry.space_group_name_H-M   'P 1'
#
loop_
_entity.id
_entity.type
_entity.pdbx_description
1 polymer ?
#
loop_
_entity_poly.entity_id
_entity_poly.type
_entity_poly.pdbx_seq_one_letter_code
_entity_poly.pdbx_strand_id
1 'polypeptide(L)'
;DEAEILAEILNKTPQARIIVGATPAVDLEAFSRIKYQFKAFGLADRVEMSSDQKYTDQMIVDPDYWNSIDVFIDVGRRANPTVIADSLWMGVPVLSLKGERPFDRLGASLVYTAARPGWVAETREDLIKLTVDILSDAGALSKTRKTLRNEMRQALLFNPEPHVRSVERAYLRLLGREVPTS
;
A
#
# COMPACT_ATOMS: atom_id res chain seq x y z
N ASP A 1 14.98 -9.24 -5.69
CA ASP A 1 14.07 -8.81 -6.76
C ASP A 1 12.64 -8.86 -6.21
N GLU A 2 11.76 -7.97 -6.69
CA GLU A 2 10.37 -7.84 -6.19
C GLU A 2 9.57 -9.12 -6.41
N ALA A 3 9.74 -9.74 -7.59
CA ALA A 3 9.07 -11.00 -7.91
C ALA A 3 9.49 -12.15 -7.00
N GLU A 4 10.75 -12.17 -6.54
CA GLU A 4 11.23 -13.19 -5.59
C GLU A 4 10.58 -13.03 -4.21
N ILE A 5 10.43 -11.78 -3.72
CA ILE A 5 9.75 -11.51 -2.45
C ILE A 5 8.31 -12.03 -2.51
N LEU A 6 7.60 -11.66 -3.56
CA LEU A 6 6.20 -12.04 -3.75
C LEU A 6 6.05 -13.55 -4.00
N ALA A 7 6.99 -14.17 -4.72
CA ALA A 7 6.99 -15.62 -4.92
C ALA A 7 7.22 -16.38 -3.61
N GLU A 8 8.12 -15.88 -2.75
CA GLU A 8 8.35 -16.49 -1.44
C GLU A 8 7.13 -16.36 -0.52
N ILE A 9 6.44 -15.21 -0.54
CA ILE A 9 5.16 -15.04 0.17
C ILE A 9 4.15 -16.06 -0.33
N LEU A 10 3.95 -16.19 -1.65
CA LEU A 10 3.02 -17.14 -2.23
C LEU A 10 3.36 -18.59 -1.83
N ASN A 11 4.62 -18.98 -1.83
CA ASN A 11 5.03 -20.32 -1.44
C ASN A 11 4.68 -20.63 0.03
N LYS A 12 4.75 -19.63 0.91
CA LYS A 12 4.40 -19.76 2.33
C LYS A 12 2.89 -19.59 2.61
N THR A 13 2.12 -19.11 1.64
CA THR A 13 0.68 -18.87 1.76
C THR A 13 -0.08 -19.56 0.61
N PRO A 14 -0.30 -20.89 0.66
CA PRO A 14 -0.82 -21.66 -0.49
C PRO A 14 -2.16 -21.19 -1.04
N GLN A 15 -2.99 -20.56 -0.22
CA GLN A 15 -4.31 -20.05 -0.62
C GLN A 15 -4.28 -18.63 -1.20
N ALA A 16 -3.17 -17.90 -1.05
CA ALA A 16 -3.07 -16.53 -1.50
C ALA A 16 -2.90 -16.44 -3.02
N ARG A 17 -3.39 -15.36 -3.60
CA ARG A 17 -3.17 -14.95 -4.99
C ARG A 17 -2.67 -13.52 -5.02
N ILE A 18 -1.98 -13.15 -6.08
CA ILE A 18 -1.56 -11.78 -6.33
C ILE A 18 -2.48 -11.18 -7.39
N ILE A 19 -3.09 -10.05 -7.04
CA ILE A 19 -3.81 -9.22 -8.00
C ILE A 19 -2.88 -8.07 -8.36
N VAL A 20 -2.47 -8.01 -9.61
CA VAL A 20 -1.71 -6.87 -10.14
C VAL A 20 -2.71 -5.79 -10.52
N GLY A 21 -2.67 -4.66 -9.82
CA GLY A 21 -3.49 -3.51 -10.17
C GLY A 21 -3.07 -2.97 -11.53
N ALA A 22 -3.97 -3.02 -12.50
CA ALA A 22 -3.75 -2.42 -13.81
C ALA A 22 -4.40 -1.03 -13.84
N THR A 23 -3.61 -0.01 -14.16
CA THR A 23 -4.20 1.21 -14.71
C THR A 23 -4.60 0.95 -16.15
N PRO A 24 -5.54 1.70 -16.75
CA PRO A 24 -5.91 1.54 -18.17
C PRO A 24 -4.73 1.63 -19.14
N ALA A 25 -3.61 2.19 -18.68
CA ALA A 25 -2.35 2.27 -19.42
C ALA A 25 -1.41 1.08 -19.15
N VAL A 26 -1.77 0.11 -18.30
CA VAL A 26 -0.95 -1.10 -18.15
C VAL A 26 -1.16 -1.95 -19.39
N ASP A 27 -0.21 -1.86 -20.25
CA ASP A 27 -0.03 -2.68 -21.42
C ASP A 27 -0.13 -4.17 -21.05
N LEU A 28 -0.94 -4.92 -21.80
CA LEU A 28 -1.03 -6.39 -21.71
C LEU A 28 0.36 -7.04 -21.77
N GLU A 29 1.30 -6.39 -22.45
CA GLU A 29 2.70 -6.81 -22.52
C GLU A 29 3.40 -6.68 -21.16
N ALA A 30 3.14 -5.61 -20.40
CA ALA A 30 3.71 -5.45 -19.06
C ALA A 30 3.19 -6.52 -18.10
N PHE A 31 1.90 -6.82 -18.16
CA PHE A 31 1.31 -7.92 -17.38
C PHE A 31 1.87 -9.27 -17.79
N SER A 32 2.00 -9.51 -19.09
CA SER A 32 2.59 -10.74 -19.62
C SER A 32 4.03 -10.92 -19.12
N ARG A 33 4.82 -9.85 -19.04
CA ARG A 33 6.17 -9.85 -18.46
C ARG A 33 6.17 -10.20 -16.99
N ILE A 34 5.26 -9.61 -16.20
CA ILE A 34 5.11 -9.94 -14.79
C ILE A 34 4.76 -11.42 -14.64
N LYS A 35 3.73 -11.88 -15.33
CA LYS A 35 3.30 -13.29 -15.28
C LYS A 35 4.40 -14.25 -15.69
N TYR A 36 5.22 -13.88 -16.70
CA TYR A 36 6.38 -14.66 -17.12
C TYR A 36 7.44 -14.80 -16.03
N GLN A 37 7.70 -13.75 -15.23
CA GLN A 37 8.62 -13.85 -14.09
C GLN A 37 8.13 -14.88 -13.08
N PHE A 38 6.83 -14.90 -12.77
CA PHE A 38 6.26 -15.88 -11.85
C PHE A 38 6.23 -17.31 -12.41
N LYS A 39 6.29 -17.47 -13.72
CA LYS A 39 6.40 -18.80 -14.37
C LYS A 39 7.69 -19.51 -13.95
N ALA A 40 8.79 -18.77 -13.77
CA ALA A 40 10.06 -19.33 -13.31
C ALA A 40 9.96 -19.95 -11.90
N PHE A 41 9.01 -19.50 -11.09
CA PHE A 41 8.73 -20.03 -9.76
C PHE A 41 7.58 -21.06 -9.74
N GLY A 42 6.98 -21.39 -10.89
CA GLY A 42 5.81 -22.27 -10.96
C GLY A 42 4.50 -21.63 -10.42
N LEU A 43 4.44 -20.31 -10.34
CA LEU A 43 3.36 -19.56 -9.66
C LEU A 43 2.52 -18.69 -10.61
N ALA A 44 2.68 -18.84 -11.94
CA ALA A 44 2.00 -17.99 -12.92
C ALA A 44 0.46 -18.03 -12.83
N ASP A 45 -0.10 -19.17 -12.41
CA ASP A 45 -1.56 -19.34 -12.28
C ASP A 45 -2.15 -18.70 -11.02
N ARG A 46 -1.27 -18.21 -10.13
CA ARG A 46 -1.64 -17.49 -8.90
C ARG A 46 -1.45 -15.97 -9.03
N VAL A 47 -1.17 -15.49 -10.25
CA VAL A 47 -1.03 -14.06 -10.56
C VAL A 47 -2.14 -13.67 -11.52
N GLU A 48 -2.99 -12.80 -11.09
CA GLU A 48 -4.15 -12.30 -11.81
C GLU A 48 -3.99 -10.81 -12.10
N MET A 49 -4.51 -10.35 -13.24
CA MET A 49 -4.64 -8.93 -13.50
C MET A 49 -6.03 -8.49 -13.05
N SER A 50 -6.11 -7.38 -12.37
CA SER A 50 -7.40 -6.74 -12.14
C SER A 50 -8.01 -6.36 -13.49
N SER A 51 -9.14 -6.99 -13.83
CA SER A 51 -9.85 -6.75 -15.10
C SER A 51 -10.67 -5.47 -15.06
N ASP A 52 -10.74 -4.78 -13.93
CA ASP A 52 -11.59 -3.62 -13.78
C ASP A 52 -10.97 -2.39 -14.46
N GLN A 53 -11.48 -2.10 -15.65
CA GLN A 53 -11.27 -0.83 -16.37
C GLN A 53 -11.72 0.42 -15.58
N LYS A 54 -12.09 0.26 -14.33
CA LYS A 54 -12.65 1.31 -13.46
C LYS A 54 -11.59 2.17 -12.78
N TYR A 55 -10.32 1.89 -12.93
CA TYR A 55 -9.26 2.88 -12.73
C TYR A 55 -9.21 3.84 -13.94
N THR A 56 -10.36 4.45 -14.23
CA THR A 56 -10.40 5.56 -15.19
C THR A 56 -9.77 6.79 -14.56
N ASP A 57 -9.34 7.74 -15.39
CA ASP A 57 -8.71 9.03 -15.02
C ASP A 57 -9.48 9.88 -13.97
N GLN A 58 -10.60 9.39 -13.47
CA GLN A 58 -11.45 10.08 -12.49
C GLN A 58 -11.30 9.60 -11.04
N MET A 59 -10.32 8.75 -10.71
CA MET A 59 -10.07 8.30 -9.32
C MET A 59 -11.33 7.74 -8.58
N ILE A 60 -12.27 7.19 -9.32
CA ILE A 60 -13.44 6.57 -8.70
C ILE A 60 -13.00 5.22 -8.14
N VAL A 61 -12.80 5.18 -6.84
CA VAL A 61 -12.50 3.97 -6.09
C VAL A 61 -13.72 3.08 -6.13
N ASP A 62 -13.68 2.00 -6.91
CA ASP A 62 -14.72 0.99 -6.87
C ASP A 62 -14.62 0.23 -5.53
N PRO A 63 -15.65 0.31 -4.67
CA PRO A 63 -15.64 -0.41 -3.40
C PRO A 63 -15.47 -1.93 -3.58
N ASP A 64 -15.98 -2.51 -4.67
CA ASP A 64 -15.93 -3.94 -4.92
C ASP A 64 -14.49 -4.39 -5.23
N TYR A 65 -13.69 -3.56 -5.89
CA TYR A 65 -12.26 -3.80 -6.07
C TYR A 65 -11.54 -3.98 -4.72
N TRP A 66 -11.74 -3.02 -3.80
CA TRP A 66 -11.10 -3.06 -2.48
C TRP A 66 -11.62 -4.18 -1.59
N ASN A 67 -12.88 -4.62 -1.79
CA ASN A 67 -13.43 -5.77 -1.11
C ASN A 67 -12.79 -7.10 -1.55
N SER A 68 -12.25 -7.16 -2.76
CA SER A 68 -11.54 -8.33 -3.28
C SER A 68 -10.09 -8.46 -2.80
N ILE A 69 -9.54 -7.41 -2.14
CA ILE A 69 -8.16 -7.37 -1.69
C ILE A 69 -8.09 -7.50 -0.17
N ASP A 70 -7.34 -8.46 0.33
CA ASP A 70 -7.14 -8.66 1.76
C ASP A 70 -6.03 -7.81 2.34
N VAL A 71 -4.91 -7.69 1.62
CA VAL A 71 -3.70 -6.96 2.01
C VAL A 71 -3.08 -6.32 0.78
N PHE A 72 -2.61 -5.09 0.91
CA PHE A 72 -1.80 -4.43 -0.10
C PHE A 72 -0.32 -4.53 0.29
N ILE A 73 0.54 -4.96 -0.65
CA ILE A 73 1.98 -5.10 -0.42
C ILE A 73 2.72 -4.07 -1.25
N ASP A 74 3.45 -3.20 -0.57
CA ASP A 74 4.40 -2.26 -1.17
C ASP A 74 5.82 -2.77 -0.95
N VAL A 75 6.47 -3.17 -2.03
CA VAL A 75 7.82 -3.73 -2.01
C VAL A 75 8.93 -2.67 -2.02
N GLY A 76 8.60 -1.41 -1.72
CA GLY A 76 9.56 -0.33 -1.52
C GLY A 76 10.11 0.30 -2.79
N ARG A 77 9.62 -0.07 -3.97
CA ARG A 77 10.00 0.56 -5.23
C ARG A 77 8.79 1.16 -5.92
N ARG A 78 8.86 2.46 -6.28
CA ARG A 78 7.80 3.15 -7.00
C ARG A 78 6.43 3.08 -6.30
N ALA A 79 6.43 3.27 -4.99
CA ALA A 79 5.18 3.36 -4.24
C ALA A 79 4.24 4.40 -4.88
N ASN A 80 2.99 4.00 -5.09
CA ASN A 80 1.94 4.94 -5.50
C ASN A 80 1.25 5.46 -4.23
N PRO A 81 1.49 6.73 -3.83
CA PRO A 81 0.97 7.26 -2.58
C PRO A 81 -0.55 7.29 -2.54
N THR A 82 -1.20 7.54 -3.66
CA THR A 82 -2.66 7.56 -3.75
C THR A 82 -3.24 6.18 -3.49
N VAL A 83 -2.71 5.15 -4.15
CA VAL A 83 -3.19 3.76 -3.96
C VAL A 83 -2.98 3.30 -2.52
N ILE A 84 -1.86 3.68 -1.88
CA ILE A 84 -1.61 3.35 -0.47
C ILE A 84 -2.62 4.04 0.44
N ALA A 85 -2.87 5.33 0.24
CA ALA A 85 -3.86 6.07 1.02
C ALA A 85 -5.27 5.51 0.83
N ASP A 86 -5.65 5.23 -0.42
CA ASP A 86 -6.95 4.63 -0.75
C ASP A 86 -7.12 3.25 -0.12
N SER A 87 -6.09 2.39 -0.17
CA SER A 87 -6.08 1.09 0.49
C SER A 87 -6.42 1.22 1.97
N LEU A 88 -5.67 2.07 2.69
CA LEU A 88 -5.87 2.31 4.11
C LEU A 88 -7.28 2.86 4.40
N TRP A 89 -7.75 3.83 3.59
CA TRP A 89 -9.08 4.40 3.72
C TRP A 89 -10.20 3.39 3.47
N MET A 90 -9.99 2.47 2.54
CA MET A 90 -10.94 1.41 2.20
C MET A 90 -10.86 0.20 3.14
N GLY A 91 -10.01 0.27 4.17
CA GLY A 91 -9.90 -0.77 5.17
C GLY A 91 -8.99 -1.93 4.77
N VAL A 92 -8.12 -1.72 3.78
CA VAL A 92 -7.12 -2.71 3.36
C VAL A 92 -5.80 -2.40 4.05
N PRO A 93 -5.25 -3.32 4.88
CA PRO A 93 -3.93 -3.16 5.46
C PRO A 93 -2.85 -3.03 4.40
N VAL A 94 -1.91 -2.11 4.63
CA VAL A 94 -0.76 -1.88 3.74
C VAL A 94 0.51 -2.31 4.46
N LEU A 95 1.21 -3.28 3.88
CA LEU A 95 2.52 -3.73 4.36
C LEU A 95 3.58 -3.16 3.44
N SER A 96 4.50 -2.37 3.99
CA SER A 96 5.49 -1.65 3.18
C SER A 96 6.90 -2.04 3.57
N LEU A 97 7.73 -2.33 2.57
CA LEU A 97 9.17 -2.48 2.74
C LEU A 97 9.83 -1.10 2.69
N LYS A 98 10.55 -0.76 3.72
CA LYS A 98 11.30 0.49 3.79
C LYS A 98 12.54 0.41 2.91
N GLY A 99 12.59 1.20 1.88
CA GLY A 99 13.73 1.25 0.98
C GLY A 99 14.87 2.11 1.50
N GLU A 100 16.02 2.02 0.85
CA GLU A 100 17.24 2.75 1.24
C GLU A 100 17.20 4.22 0.80
N ARG A 101 16.69 4.49 -0.41
CA ARG A 101 16.66 5.83 -1.00
C ARG A 101 15.41 6.59 -0.54
N PRO A 102 15.47 7.93 -0.47
CA PRO A 102 14.34 8.74 0.00
C PRO A 102 13.00 8.44 -0.71
N PHE A 103 13.02 8.27 -2.02
CA PHE A 103 11.80 7.99 -2.79
C PHE A 103 11.30 6.54 -2.66
N ASP A 104 12.16 5.60 -2.27
CA ASP A 104 11.77 4.22 -1.96
C ASP A 104 11.12 4.11 -0.56
N ARG A 105 11.16 5.18 0.25
CA ARG A 105 10.56 5.24 1.61
C ARG A 105 9.16 5.83 1.63
N LEU A 106 8.63 6.20 0.48
CA LEU A 106 7.35 6.90 0.41
C LEU A 106 6.21 6.06 1.00
N GLY A 107 6.12 4.78 0.64
CA GLY A 107 5.12 3.87 1.19
C GLY A 107 5.24 3.72 2.70
N ALA A 108 6.44 3.43 3.19
CA ALA A 108 6.72 3.34 4.62
C ALA A 108 6.35 4.65 5.36
N SER A 109 6.65 5.81 4.79
CA SER A 109 6.31 7.11 5.36
C SER A 109 4.79 7.28 5.51
N LEU A 110 4.01 6.90 4.51
CA LEU A 110 2.55 6.96 4.57
C LEU A 110 2.00 6.01 5.65
N VAL A 111 2.52 4.79 5.73
CA VAL A 111 2.11 3.81 6.74
C VAL A 111 2.46 4.29 8.16
N TYR A 112 3.64 4.92 8.36
CA TYR A 112 3.98 5.57 9.63
C TYR A 112 3.02 6.72 9.96
N THR A 113 2.71 7.57 8.98
CA THR A 113 1.79 8.71 9.17
C THR A 113 0.36 8.25 9.43
N ALA A 114 0.00 7.06 8.97
CA ALA A 114 -1.24 6.37 9.29
C ALA A 114 -1.24 5.70 10.68
N ALA A 115 -0.21 5.93 11.50
CA ALA A 115 -0.03 5.35 12.83
C ALA A 115 0.03 3.81 12.83
N ARG A 116 0.65 3.23 11.79
CA ARG A 116 0.81 1.77 11.63
C ARG A 116 2.29 1.36 11.52
N PRO A 117 3.16 1.71 12.48
CA PRO A 117 4.58 1.39 12.39
C PRO A 117 4.85 -0.12 12.29
N GLY A 118 4.01 -0.97 12.90
CA GLY A 118 4.13 -2.42 12.82
C GLY A 118 3.84 -3.03 11.45
N TRP A 119 3.41 -2.23 10.46
CA TRP A 119 3.20 -2.66 9.07
C TRP A 119 4.33 -2.24 8.14
N VAL A 120 5.40 -1.67 8.69
CA VAL A 120 6.61 -1.34 7.96
C VAL A 120 7.68 -2.36 8.27
N ALA A 121 8.19 -3.02 7.25
CA ALA A 121 9.29 -3.95 7.32
C ALA A 121 10.60 -3.23 7.00
N GLU A 122 11.65 -3.49 7.77
CA GLU A 122 12.99 -2.94 7.52
C GLU A 122 13.78 -3.81 6.52
N THR A 123 13.49 -5.11 6.47
CA THR A 123 14.14 -6.08 5.59
C THR A 123 13.11 -6.84 4.73
N ARG A 124 13.61 -7.49 3.69
CA ARG A 124 12.83 -8.40 2.84
C ARG A 124 12.21 -9.54 3.67
N GLU A 125 13.00 -10.13 4.53
CA GLU A 125 12.62 -11.24 5.39
C GLU A 125 11.52 -10.82 6.37
N ASP A 126 11.62 -9.60 6.91
CA ASP A 126 10.58 -9.03 7.77
C ASP A 126 9.27 -8.82 7.01
N LEU A 127 9.32 -8.32 5.76
CA LEU A 127 8.11 -8.15 4.95
C LEU A 127 7.43 -9.49 4.67
N ILE A 128 8.21 -10.50 4.30
CA ILE A 128 7.69 -11.84 4.04
C ILE A 128 7.05 -12.40 5.32
N LYS A 129 7.76 -12.35 6.43
CA LYS A 129 7.25 -12.82 7.72
C LYS A 129 5.96 -12.10 8.12
N LEU A 130 5.96 -10.77 8.08
CA LEU A 130 4.82 -9.93 8.43
C LEU A 130 3.60 -10.27 7.56
N THR A 131 3.81 -10.47 6.26
CA THR A 131 2.72 -10.82 5.34
C THR A 131 2.14 -12.19 5.66
N VAL A 132 2.99 -13.19 5.89
CA VAL A 132 2.55 -14.54 6.26
C VAL A 132 1.79 -14.52 7.59
N ASP A 133 2.30 -13.81 8.59
CA ASP A 133 1.67 -13.70 9.92
C ASP A 133 0.26 -13.10 9.82
N ILE A 134 0.11 -12.00 9.06
CA ILE A 134 -1.20 -11.34 8.88
C ILE A 134 -2.18 -12.24 8.11
N LEU A 135 -1.73 -12.92 7.07
CA LEU A 135 -2.58 -13.80 6.26
C LEU A 135 -2.93 -15.10 6.98
N SER A 136 -2.17 -15.51 8.00
CA SER A 136 -2.45 -16.72 8.77
C SER A 136 -3.62 -16.59 9.75
N ASP A 137 -3.99 -15.36 10.15
CA ASP A 137 -5.11 -15.09 11.07
C ASP A 137 -6.22 -14.31 10.36
N ALA A 138 -7.08 -15.04 9.65
CA ALA A 138 -8.22 -14.45 8.93
C ALA A 138 -9.18 -13.71 9.88
N GLY A 139 -9.29 -14.14 11.14
CA GLY A 139 -10.13 -13.50 12.15
C GLY A 139 -9.62 -12.12 12.53
N ALA A 140 -8.32 -12.02 12.86
CA ALA A 140 -7.66 -10.75 13.15
C ALA A 140 -7.65 -9.82 11.93
N LEU A 141 -7.40 -10.35 10.74
CA LEU A 141 -7.44 -9.59 9.50
C LEU A 141 -8.83 -9.01 9.24
N SER A 142 -9.89 -9.81 9.35
CA SER A 142 -11.27 -9.35 9.21
C SER A 142 -11.63 -8.26 10.22
N LYS A 143 -11.21 -8.41 11.48
CA LYS A 143 -11.41 -7.40 12.52
C LYS A 143 -10.69 -6.09 12.15
N THR A 144 -9.42 -6.18 11.76
CA THR A 144 -8.62 -5.03 11.33
C THR A 144 -9.28 -4.30 10.19
N ARG A 145 -9.71 -5.00 9.15
CA ARG A 145 -10.40 -4.40 7.99
C ARG A 145 -11.67 -3.63 8.36
N LYS A 146 -12.45 -4.15 9.33
CA LYS A 146 -13.68 -3.49 9.80
C LYS A 146 -13.42 -2.20 10.58
N THR A 147 -12.30 -2.12 11.30
CA THR A 147 -11.99 -0.96 12.17
C THR A 147 -11.09 0.07 11.50
N LEU A 148 -10.26 -0.35 10.54
CA LEU A 148 -9.19 0.44 9.96
C LEU A 148 -9.66 1.80 9.42
N ARG A 149 -10.77 1.83 8.68
CA ARG A 149 -11.31 3.07 8.14
C ARG A 149 -11.66 4.10 9.21
N ASN A 150 -12.21 3.66 10.34
CA ASN A 150 -12.53 4.57 11.45
C ASN A 150 -11.27 5.09 12.13
N GLU A 151 -10.24 4.25 12.22
CA GLU A 151 -8.95 4.62 12.76
C GLU A 151 -8.22 5.61 11.85
N MET A 152 -8.31 5.42 10.53
CA MET A 152 -7.73 6.33 9.53
C MET A 152 -8.33 7.73 9.59
N ARG A 153 -9.59 7.90 9.94
CA ARG A 153 -10.20 9.23 10.13
C ARG A 153 -9.51 10.08 11.20
N GLN A 154 -8.82 9.44 12.14
CA GLN A 154 -8.10 10.11 13.22
C GLN A 154 -6.58 10.16 12.98
N ALA A 155 -6.11 9.45 11.98
CA ALA A 155 -4.70 9.41 11.65
C ALA A 155 -4.25 10.73 10.99
N LEU A 156 -3.02 11.14 11.27
CA LEU A 156 -2.44 12.37 10.71
C LEU A 156 -2.48 12.39 9.18
N LEU A 157 -2.33 11.23 8.53
CA LEU A 157 -2.41 11.09 7.06
C LEU A 157 -3.71 11.64 6.47
N PHE A 158 -4.83 11.50 7.20
CA PHE A 158 -6.16 11.89 6.72
C PHE A 158 -6.70 13.14 7.44
N ASN A 159 -5.89 13.79 8.27
CA ASN A 159 -6.24 15.03 8.93
C ASN A 159 -5.53 16.21 8.25
N PRO A 160 -6.22 17.00 7.43
CA PRO A 160 -5.60 18.10 6.68
C PRO A 160 -5.20 19.29 7.57
N GLU A 161 -5.82 19.48 8.72
CA GLU A 161 -5.66 20.68 9.54
C GLU A 161 -4.23 20.91 10.03
N PRO A 162 -3.52 19.93 10.63
CA PRO A 162 -2.12 20.11 11.03
C PRO A 162 -1.21 20.40 9.83
N HIS A 163 -1.51 19.80 8.66
CA HIS A 163 -0.75 20.05 7.45
C HIS A 163 -0.92 21.50 6.98
N VAL A 164 -2.17 21.98 6.86
CA VAL A 164 -2.48 23.36 6.48
C VAL A 164 -1.78 24.35 7.40
N ARG A 165 -1.92 24.16 8.72
CA ARG A 165 -1.23 25.01 9.71
C ARG A 165 0.30 24.99 9.57
N SER A 166 0.88 23.86 9.20
CA SER A 166 2.31 23.74 8.97
C SER A 166 2.76 24.53 7.74
N VAL A 167 1.98 24.48 6.66
CA VAL A 167 2.24 25.25 5.42
C VAL A 167 2.07 26.75 5.68
N GLU A 168 1.01 27.18 6.36
CA GLU A 168 0.80 28.56 6.73
C GLU A 168 1.95 29.12 7.56
N ARG A 169 2.42 28.37 8.56
CA ARG A 169 3.60 28.74 9.36
C ARG A 169 4.86 28.87 8.51
N ALA A 170 5.04 27.98 7.53
CA ALA A 170 6.18 28.07 6.63
C ALA A 170 6.13 29.36 5.78
N TYR A 171 4.96 29.73 5.26
CA TYR A 171 4.78 30.98 4.52
C TYR A 171 5.01 32.21 5.38
N LEU A 172 4.51 32.24 6.61
CA LEU A 172 4.76 33.35 7.54
C LEU A 172 6.24 33.54 7.82
N ARG A 173 6.98 32.45 8.06
CA ARG A 173 8.44 32.49 8.25
C ARG A 173 9.18 33.05 7.02
N LEU A 174 8.80 32.61 5.82
CA LEU A 174 9.40 33.10 4.59
C LEU A 174 9.14 34.60 4.35
N LEU A 175 8.01 35.10 4.83
CA LEU A 175 7.65 36.52 4.78
C LEU A 175 8.23 37.34 5.93
N GLY A 176 9.04 36.74 6.82
CA GLY A 176 9.60 37.43 8.01
C GLY A 176 8.53 37.86 9.02
N ARG A 177 7.37 37.21 9.01
CA ARG A 177 6.27 37.49 9.95
C ARG A 177 6.31 36.53 11.15
N GLU A 178 5.87 37.00 12.30
CA GLU A 178 5.72 36.16 13.49
C GLU A 178 4.67 35.07 13.24
N VAL A 179 4.99 33.86 13.69
CA VAL A 179 4.06 32.72 13.65
C VAL A 179 3.21 32.78 14.91
N PRO A 180 1.88 32.88 14.82
CA PRO A 180 1.02 32.85 16.00
C PRO A 180 1.28 31.59 16.83
N THR A 181 1.56 31.79 18.11
CA THR A 181 1.61 30.71 19.11
C THR A 181 0.18 30.36 19.46
N SER A 182 -0.36 29.28 18.85
CA SER A 182 -1.64 28.65 19.27
C SER A 182 -1.38 27.39 20.05
#